data_29040badf4e0dc5fd40237f74098ba2b
#
_entry.id   29040badf4e0dc5fd40237f74098ba2b
#
_cell.length_a   1.000
_cell.length_b   1.000
_cell.length_c   1.000
_cell.angle_alpha   90.00
_cell.angle_beta   90.00
_cell.angle_gamma   90.00
#
_symmetry.space_group_name_H-M   'P 1'
#
loop_
_entity.id
_entity.type
_entity.pdbx_description
1 polymer ?
#
loop_
_entity_poly.entity_id
_entity_poly.type
_entity_poly.pdbx_seq_one_letter_code
_entity_poly.pdbx_strand_id
1 'polypeptide(L)'
;MTAQTKAKFQASMIPLIAIMTALTTVLTMLVKLPTPTRGYLNLSDAMIFFSAYAFGPWVGGVIGGLGPALSDLLSGYPQWAAFTFVIDGLQAVLVGLIVRKFRPANMIAGSVIAGVWKVFGYFIAGGILSGWGPALGEVAGNAGQMAVGLIIAYALFAAVRKAYPPLVRMGNLGVQPTVTIPEDDAAASNQQTGVSDETATAKPDTPAGAGH
;
A
#
# COMPACT_ATOMS: atom_id res chain seq x y z
N MET A 1 6.42 22.62 -0.82
CA MET A 1 6.81 21.47 0.03
C MET A 1 8.29 21.23 -0.09
N THR A 2 9.02 21.28 1.01
CA THR A 2 10.47 21.11 1.01
C THR A 2 10.83 19.63 0.79
N ALA A 3 12.02 19.35 0.24
CA ALA A 3 12.53 18.00 0.01
C ALA A 3 12.51 17.14 1.31
N GLN A 4 12.74 17.76 2.47
CA GLN A 4 12.67 17.12 3.78
C GLN A 4 11.27 16.62 4.15
N THR A 5 10.19 17.32 3.78
CA THR A 5 8.82 16.90 4.08
C THR A 5 8.43 15.69 3.23
N LYS A 6 8.88 15.66 1.97
CA LYS A 6 8.72 14.48 1.09
C LYS A 6 9.47 13.26 1.62
N ALA A 7 10.72 13.45 2.07
CA ALA A 7 11.54 12.35 2.61
C ALA A 7 10.95 11.76 3.90
N LYS A 8 10.44 12.58 4.82
CA LYS A 8 9.76 12.12 6.04
C LYS A 8 8.48 11.33 5.74
N PHE A 9 7.69 11.80 4.76
CA PHE A 9 6.47 11.08 4.35
C PHE A 9 6.81 9.72 3.72
N GLN A 10 7.81 9.65 2.84
CA GLN A 10 8.26 8.40 2.24
C GLN A 10 8.80 7.42 3.29
N ALA A 11 9.59 7.90 4.25
CA ALA A 11 10.10 7.05 5.33
C ALA A 11 8.99 6.47 6.22
N SER A 12 7.92 7.21 6.48
CA SER A 12 6.78 6.73 7.27
C SER A 12 5.95 5.65 6.55
N MET A 13 6.04 5.55 5.22
CA MET A 13 5.33 4.52 4.45
C MET A 13 6.03 3.16 4.45
N ILE A 14 7.33 3.11 4.74
CA ILE A 14 8.10 1.85 4.74
C ILE A 14 7.55 0.83 5.75
N PRO A 15 7.33 1.18 7.03
CA PRO A 15 6.74 0.24 8.00
C PRO A 15 5.34 -0.22 7.59
N LEU A 16 4.52 0.67 7.03
CA LEU A 16 3.19 0.34 6.54
C LEU A 16 3.26 -0.70 5.41
N ILE A 17 4.12 -0.47 4.42
CA ILE A 17 4.32 -1.39 3.31
C ILE A 17 4.81 -2.75 3.84
N ALA A 18 5.75 -2.77 4.77
CA ALA A 18 6.27 -4.00 5.35
C ALA A 18 5.19 -4.80 6.09
N ILE A 19 4.41 -4.14 6.95
CA ILE A 19 3.31 -4.77 7.69
C ILE A 19 2.23 -5.29 6.74
N MET A 20 1.83 -4.49 5.76
CA MET A 20 0.80 -4.90 4.79
C MET A 20 1.28 -6.03 3.88
N THR A 21 2.56 -6.03 3.49
CA THR A 21 3.17 -7.13 2.74
C THR A 21 3.17 -8.41 3.57
N ALA A 22 3.60 -8.35 4.84
CA ALA A 22 3.60 -9.49 5.74
C ALA A 22 2.17 -10.03 5.95
N LEU A 23 1.19 -9.15 6.17
CA LEU A 23 -0.21 -9.54 6.31
C LEU A 23 -0.74 -10.21 5.03
N THR A 24 -0.42 -9.66 3.86
CA THR A 24 -0.78 -10.25 2.57
C THR A 24 -0.15 -11.63 2.40
N THR A 25 1.13 -11.79 2.74
CA THR A 25 1.83 -13.09 2.71
C THR A 25 1.10 -14.12 3.59
N VAL A 26 0.82 -13.77 4.84
CA VAL A 26 0.14 -14.66 5.80
C VAL A 26 -1.24 -15.06 5.29
N LEU A 27 -2.06 -14.10 4.84
CA LEU A 27 -3.41 -14.38 4.33
C LEU A 27 -3.38 -15.24 3.05
N THR A 28 -2.37 -15.06 2.19
CA THR A 28 -2.16 -15.91 1.02
C THR A 28 -1.80 -17.35 1.44
N MET A 29 -1.07 -17.51 2.55
CA MET A 29 -0.67 -18.82 3.08
C MET A 29 -1.78 -19.56 3.82
N LEU A 30 -2.75 -18.85 4.41
CA LEU A 30 -3.80 -19.44 5.23
C LEU A 30 -4.78 -20.31 4.44
N VAL A 31 -5.08 -19.93 3.20
CA VAL A 31 -6.00 -20.68 2.33
C VAL A 31 -5.25 -21.04 1.06
N LYS A 32 -5.09 -22.34 0.84
CA LYS A 32 -4.43 -22.90 -0.33
C LYS A 32 -5.25 -24.06 -0.89
N LEU A 33 -5.76 -23.86 -2.08
CA LEU A 33 -6.45 -24.90 -2.85
C LEU A 33 -5.53 -25.31 -4.00
N PRO A 34 -4.92 -26.51 -3.96
CA PRO A 34 -4.00 -26.99 -5.00
C PRO A 34 -4.64 -26.99 -6.39
N THR A 35 -3.83 -26.70 -7.39
CA THR A 35 -4.28 -26.59 -8.78
C THR A 35 -3.53 -27.56 -9.71
N PRO A 36 -4.10 -27.86 -10.90
CA PRO A 36 -3.49 -28.77 -11.89
C PRO A 36 -2.13 -28.29 -12.40
N THR A 37 -1.81 -27.00 -12.34
CA THR A 37 -0.52 -26.45 -12.78
C THR A 37 0.55 -26.51 -11.69
N ARG A 38 0.33 -27.31 -10.64
CA ARG A 38 1.22 -27.39 -9.45
C ARG A 38 1.40 -26.04 -8.76
N GLY A 39 0.36 -25.20 -8.81
CA GLY A 39 0.18 -23.98 -8.03
C GLY A 39 -0.91 -24.14 -6.99
N TYR A 40 -1.51 -23.04 -6.57
CA TYR A 40 -2.66 -23.03 -5.64
C TYR A 40 -3.48 -21.75 -5.78
N LEU A 41 -4.79 -21.86 -5.57
CA LEU A 41 -5.69 -20.72 -5.39
C LEU A 41 -5.65 -20.28 -3.92
N ASN A 42 -5.81 -18.99 -3.68
CA ASN A 42 -5.64 -18.38 -2.37
C ASN A 42 -6.51 -17.11 -2.20
N LEU A 43 -6.36 -16.39 -1.08
CA LEU A 43 -7.11 -15.16 -0.81
C LEU A 43 -6.29 -13.87 -1.03
N SER A 44 -5.19 -13.93 -1.78
CA SER A 44 -4.34 -12.75 -2.03
C SER A 44 -5.10 -11.58 -2.66
N ASP A 45 -6.05 -11.84 -3.55
CA ASP A 45 -6.82 -10.81 -4.25
C ASP A 45 -7.55 -9.85 -3.29
N ALA A 46 -7.99 -10.34 -2.14
CA ALA A 46 -8.60 -9.49 -1.12
C ALA A 46 -7.65 -8.38 -0.67
N MET A 47 -6.38 -8.73 -0.43
CA MET A 47 -5.36 -7.76 0.01
C MET A 47 -4.78 -6.95 -1.16
N ILE A 48 -4.68 -7.53 -2.34
CA ILE A 48 -4.23 -6.85 -3.56
C ILE A 48 -5.18 -5.70 -3.88
N PHE A 49 -6.49 -5.98 -3.99
CA PHE A 49 -7.50 -4.96 -4.24
C PHE A 49 -7.59 -3.94 -3.11
N PHE A 50 -7.63 -4.41 -1.84
CA PHE A 50 -7.65 -3.52 -0.69
C PHE A 50 -6.46 -2.55 -0.69
N SER A 51 -5.24 -3.06 -0.89
CA SER A 51 -4.03 -2.24 -0.89
C SER A 51 -4.04 -1.22 -2.03
N ALA A 52 -4.52 -1.61 -3.21
CA ALA A 52 -4.66 -0.70 -4.34
C ALA A 52 -5.68 0.43 -4.07
N TYR A 53 -6.81 0.11 -3.41
CA TYR A 53 -7.82 1.12 -3.02
C TYR A 53 -7.31 2.05 -1.93
N ALA A 54 -6.63 1.50 -0.91
CA ALA A 54 -6.20 2.25 0.27
C ALA A 54 -4.97 3.11 0.01
N PHE A 55 -3.99 2.58 -0.73
CA PHE A 55 -2.64 3.16 -0.84
C PHE A 55 -2.26 3.55 -2.28
N GLY A 56 -3.16 3.34 -3.24
CA GLY A 56 -2.95 3.69 -4.64
C GLY A 56 -2.04 2.72 -5.41
N PRO A 57 -1.70 3.06 -6.68
CA PRO A 57 -1.12 2.11 -7.62
C PRO A 57 0.27 1.60 -7.20
N TRP A 58 1.17 2.49 -6.79
CA TRP A 58 2.56 2.12 -6.56
C TRP A 58 2.76 1.33 -5.27
N VAL A 59 2.20 1.83 -4.17
CA VAL A 59 2.25 1.13 -2.87
C VAL A 59 1.45 -0.16 -2.93
N GLY A 60 0.25 -0.12 -3.52
CA GLY A 60 -0.56 -1.32 -3.76
C GLY A 60 0.17 -2.34 -4.63
N GLY A 61 0.88 -1.89 -5.68
CA GLY A 61 1.69 -2.74 -6.55
C GLY A 61 2.82 -3.47 -5.82
N VAL A 62 3.55 -2.75 -4.95
CA VAL A 62 4.61 -3.36 -4.13
C VAL A 62 4.03 -4.40 -3.16
N ILE A 63 2.97 -4.07 -2.43
CA ILE A 63 2.31 -4.98 -1.49
C ILE A 63 1.71 -6.18 -2.22
N GLY A 64 0.98 -5.92 -3.32
CA GLY A 64 0.30 -6.95 -4.11
C GLY A 64 1.26 -7.87 -4.86
N GLY A 65 2.43 -7.39 -5.25
CA GLY A 65 3.45 -8.22 -5.88
C GLY A 65 4.29 -9.00 -4.87
N LEU A 66 4.85 -8.31 -3.85
CA LEU A 66 5.74 -8.94 -2.88
C LEU A 66 5.01 -9.92 -1.95
N GLY A 67 3.81 -9.57 -1.48
CA GLY A 67 3.09 -10.40 -0.50
C GLY A 67 2.84 -11.83 -0.99
N PRO A 68 2.12 -12.03 -2.11
CA PRO A 68 1.88 -13.35 -2.67
C PRO A 68 3.16 -14.05 -3.16
N ALA A 69 4.12 -13.32 -3.76
CA ALA A 69 5.38 -13.90 -4.20
C ALA A 69 6.22 -14.47 -3.04
N LEU A 70 6.24 -13.78 -1.89
CA LEU A 70 6.86 -14.30 -0.66
C LEU A 70 6.10 -15.53 -0.14
N SER A 71 4.77 -15.55 -0.24
CA SER A 71 3.98 -16.75 0.08
C SER A 71 4.38 -17.93 -0.79
N ASP A 72 4.61 -17.73 -2.08
CA ASP A 72 5.04 -18.79 -3.00
C ASP A 72 6.39 -19.36 -2.58
N LEU A 73 7.37 -18.50 -2.29
CA LEU A 73 8.70 -18.93 -1.83
C LEU A 73 8.62 -19.71 -0.52
N LEU A 74 7.89 -19.20 0.47
CA LEU A 74 7.75 -19.80 1.79
C LEU A 74 6.92 -21.09 1.78
N SER A 75 6.10 -21.26 0.76
CA SER A 75 5.18 -22.41 0.62
C SER A 75 5.73 -23.53 -0.27
N GLY A 76 6.95 -23.37 -0.82
CA GLY A 76 7.57 -24.38 -1.67
C GLY A 76 7.15 -24.32 -3.15
N TYR A 77 6.68 -23.15 -3.63
CA TYR A 77 6.31 -22.89 -5.03
C TYR A 77 7.22 -21.83 -5.68
N PRO A 78 8.56 -21.92 -5.56
CA PRO A 78 9.48 -20.87 -6.03
C PRO A 78 9.37 -20.59 -7.53
N GLN A 79 8.94 -21.57 -8.32
CA GLN A 79 8.73 -21.44 -9.76
C GLN A 79 7.63 -20.44 -10.12
N TRP A 80 6.68 -20.20 -9.20
CA TRP A 80 5.59 -19.24 -9.37
C TRP A 80 5.95 -17.82 -8.92
N ALA A 81 6.86 -17.68 -7.96
CA ALA A 81 7.11 -16.42 -7.26
C ALA A 81 7.41 -15.23 -8.20
N ALA A 82 8.18 -15.42 -9.26
CA ALA A 82 8.49 -14.37 -10.22
C ALA A 82 7.26 -13.96 -11.05
N PHE A 83 6.48 -14.95 -11.50
CA PHE A 83 5.23 -14.70 -12.23
C PHE A 83 4.20 -14.00 -11.34
N THR A 84 4.01 -14.49 -10.12
CA THR A 84 3.11 -13.92 -9.12
C THR A 84 3.48 -12.47 -8.81
N PHE A 85 4.77 -12.17 -8.60
CA PHE A 85 5.24 -10.80 -8.37
C PHE A 85 4.81 -9.85 -9.48
N VAL A 86 5.01 -10.26 -10.74
CA VAL A 86 4.68 -9.42 -11.90
C VAL A 86 3.17 -9.35 -12.11
N ILE A 87 2.47 -10.48 -12.09
CA ILE A 87 1.03 -10.54 -12.40
C ILE A 87 0.20 -9.81 -11.35
N ASP A 88 0.39 -10.14 -10.07
CA ASP A 88 -0.37 -9.58 -8.97
C ASP A 88 0.07 -8.14 -8.65
N GLY A 89 1.36 -7.82 -8.82
CA GLY A 89 1.85 -6.45 -8.72
C GLY A 89 1.23 -5.53 -9.77
N LEU A 90 1.21 -5.94 -11.03
CA LEU A 90 0.56 -5.17 -12.10
C LEU A 90 -0.96 -5.14 -11.95
N GLN A 91 -1.60 -6.18 -11.44
CA GLN A 91 -3.02 -6.17 -11.10
C GLN A 91 -3.33 -5.02 -10.12
N ALA A 92 -2.57 -4.90 -9.04
CA ALA A 92 -2.74 -3.82 -8.05
C ALA A 92 -2.47 -2.43 -8.67
N VAL A 93 -1.44 -2.30 -9.50
CA VAL A 93 -1.14 -1.04 -10.21
C VAL A 93 -2.31 -0.65 -11.12
N LEU A 94 -2.84 -1.58 -11.91
CA LEU A 94 -3.98 -1.32 -12.80
C LEU A 94 -5.21 -0.88 -12.02
N VAL A 95 -5.55 -1.58 -10.92
CA VAL A 95 -6.65 -1.16 -10.05
C VAL A 95 -6.45 0.26 -9.55
N GLY A 96 -5.28 0.56 -8.98
CA GLY A 96 -4.98 1.88 -8.43
C GLY A 96 -4.99 3.01 -9.47
N LEU A 97 -4.63 2.72 -10.72
CA LEU A 97 -4.68 3.69 -11.82
C LEU A 97 -6.11 3.93 -12.34
N ILE A 98 -6.94 2.88 -12.38
CA ILE A 98 -8.30 2.95 -12.92
C ILE A 98 -9.27 3.50 -11.87
N VAL A 99 -9.18 3.02 -10.62
CA VAL A 99 -10.09 3.38 -9.52
C VAL A 99 -9.69 4.71 -8.89
N ARG A 100 -9.91 5.81 -9.60
CA ARG A 100 -9.64 7.17 -9.08
C ARG A 100 -10.78 7.73 -8.23
N LYS A 101 -11.99 7.20 -8.36
CA LYS A 101 -13.17 7.58 -7.59
C LYS A 101 -13.74 6.34 -6.91
N PHE A 102 -13.92 6.42 -5.59
CA PHE A 102 -14.44 5.31 -4.78
C PHE A 102 -15.97 5.18 -4.91
N ARG A 103 -16.47 5.15 -6.14
CA ARG A 103 -17.84 4.77 -6.47
C ARG A 103 -17.90 3.28 -6.73
N PRO A 104 -18.94 2.55 -6.27
CA PRO A 104 -19.01 1.10 -6.43
C PRO A 104 -18.79 0.65 -7.89
N ALA A 105 -19.42 1.33 -8.84
CA ALA A 105 -19.26 1.00 -10.26
C ALA A 105 -17.82 1.12 -10.76
N ASN A 106 -17.08 2.16 -10.35
CA ASN A 106 -15.68 2.35 -10.75
C ASN A 106 -14.77 1.31 -10.10
N MET A 107 -15.03 0.96 -8.82
CA MET A 107 -14.28 -0.05 -8.10
C MET A 107 -14.47 -1.42 -8.74
N ILE A 108 -15.72 -1.80 -9.03
CA ILE A 108 -16.04 -3.07 -9.70
C ILE A 108 -15.41 -3.11 -11.10
N ALA A 109 -15.66 -2.09 -11.93
CA ALA A 109 -15.13 -2.06 -13.29
C ALA A 109 -13.60 -2.12 -13.35
N GLY A 110 -12.92 -1.31 -12.52
CA GLY A 110 -11.46 -1.31 -12.44
C GLY A 110 -10.89 -2.64 -11.97
N SER A 111 -11.53 -3.28 -10.98
CA SER A 111 -11.10 -4.59 -10.49
C SER A 111 -11.37 -5.72 -11.48
N VAL A 112 -12.48 -5.67 -12.21
CA VAL A 112 -12.76 -6.65 -13.26
C VAL A 112 -11.72 -6.56 -14.38
N ILE A 113 -11.38 -5.35 -14.84
CA ILE A 113 -10.35 -5.15 -15.87
C ILE A 113 -9.00 -5.68 -15.39
N ALA A 114 -8.60 -5.35 -14.16
CA ALA A 114 -7.35 -5.87 -13.59
C ALA A 114 -7.41 -7.38 -13.32
N GLY A 115 -8.58 -7.92 -13.01
CA GLY A 115 -8.81 -9.35 -12.86
C GLY A 115 -8.66 -10.12 -14.17
N VAL A 116 -9.11 -9.55 -15.29
CA VAL A 116 -8.87 -10.12 -16.62
C VAL A 116 -7.36 -10.20 -16.92
N TRP A 117 -6.61 -9.14 -16.59
CA TRP A 117 -5.14 -9.17 -16.64
C TRP A 117 -4.57 -10.35 -15.85
N LYS A 118 -5.00 -10.52 -14.59
CA LYS A 118 -4.53 -11.60 -13.72
C LYS A 118 -4.82 -12.97 -14.31
N VAL A 119 -6.08 -13.23 -14.68
CA VAL A 119 -6.49 -14.52 -15.23
C VAL A 119 -5.68 -14.86 -16.49
N PHE A 120 -5.49 -13.89 -17.39
CA PHE A 120 -4.67 -14.04 -18.58
C PHE A 120 -3.20 -14.28 -18.22
N GLY A 121 -2.63 -13.51 -17.29
CA GLY A 121 -1.24 -13.68 -16.86
C GLY A 121 -0.96 -15.06 -16.28
N TYR A 122 -1.83 -15.56 -15.40
CA TYR A 122 -1.69 -16.90 -14.84
C TYR A 122 -1.94 -18.01 -15.87
N PHE A 123 -2.83 -17.80 -16.83
CA PHE A 123 -2.99 -18.74 -17.94
C PHE A 123 -1.68 -18.89 -18.75
N ILE A 124 -1.03 -17.79 -19.07
CA ILE A 124 0.27 -17.82 -19.78
C ILE A 124 1.35 -18.45 -18.91
N ALA A 125 1.49 -18.05 -17.64
CA ALA A 125 2.47 -18.59 -16.72
C ALA A 125 2.27 -20.11 -16.51
N GLY A 126 1.02 -20.55 -16.32
CA GLY A 126 0.66 -21.96 -16.19
C GLY A 126 0.96 -22.74 -17.46
N GLY A 127 0.69 -22.15 -18.63
CA GLY A 127 1.02 -22.74 -19.93
C GLY A 127 2.53 -23.00 -20.10
N ILE A 128 3.36 -22.04 -19.64
CA ILE A 128 4.83 -22.17 -19.67
C ILE A 128 5.31 -23.21 -18.67
N LEU A 129 4.80 -23.21 -17.43
CA LEU A 129 5.29 -24.04 -16.33
C LEU A 129 4.77 -25.48 -16.38
N SER A 130 3.54 -25.71 -16.85
CA SER A 130 2.84 -26.99 -16.69
C SER A 130 2.11 -27.46 -17.95
N GLY A 131 2.12 -26.66 -19.01
CA GLY A 131 1.42 -26.92 -20.26
C GLY A 131 0.02 -26.31 -20.34
N TRP A 132 -0.47 -26.14 -21.55
CA TRP A 132 -1.69 -25.38 -21.86
C TRP A 132 -2.99 -26.06 -21.38
N GLY A 133 -3.02 -27.41 -21.35
CA GLY A 133 -4.18 -28.14 -20.84
C GLY A 133 -4.48 -27.86 -19.38
N PRO A 134 -3.51 -28.10 -18.46
CA PRO A 134 -3.62 -27.71 -17.05
C PRO A 134 -3.93 -26.23 -16.85
N ALA A 135 -3.27 -25.32 -17.59
CA ALA A 135 -3.47 -23.89 -17.49
C ALA A 135 -4.92 -23.47 -17.84
N LEU A 136 -5.50 -24.09 -18.88
CA LEU A 136 -6.89 -23.83 -19.25
C LEU A 136 -7.87 -24.26 -18.14
N GLY A 137 -7.58 -25.38 -17.47
CA GLY A 137 -8.38 -25.86 -16.34
C GLY A 137 -8.40 -24.90 -15.13
N GLU A 138 -7.41 -24.01 -15.01
CA GLU A 138 -7.32 -23.04 -13.91
C GLU A 138 -8.01 -21.70 -14.17
N VAL A 139 -8.36 -21.40 -15.41
CA VAL A 139 -8.97 -20.10 -15.77
C VAL A 139 -10.21 -19.80 -14.91
N ALA A 140 -11.10 -20.78 -14.77
CA ALA A 140 -12.30 -20.61 -13.94
C ALA A 140 -11.96 -20.43 -12.45
N GLY A 141 -10.96 -21.17 -11.95
CA GLY A 141 -10.48 -21.06 -10.58
C GLY A 141 -9.91 -19.67 -10.29
N ASN A 142 -9.04 -19.17 -11.15
CA ASN A 142 -8.46 -17.83 -11.02
C ASN A 142 -9.53 -16.72 -11.13
N ALA A 143 -10.51 -16.87 -12.00
CA ALA A 143 -11.65 -15.95 -12.10
C ALA A 143 -12.51 -15.96 -10.81
N GLY A 144 -12.78 -17.14 -10.25
CA GLY A 144 -13.49 -17.30 -8.98
C GLY A 144 -12.71 -16.69 -7.81
N GLN A 145 -11.40 -16.92 -7.72
CA GLN A 145 -10.52 -16.32 -6.72
C GLN A 145 -10.60 -14.80 -6.77
N MET A 146 -10.49 -14.22 -7.96
CA MET A 146 -10.60 -12.76 -8.17
C MET A 146 -11.97 -12.25 -7.72
N ALA A 147 -13.06 -12.92 -8.07
CA ALA A 147 -14.41 -12.48 -7.68
C ALA A 147 -14.61 -12.49 -6.16
N VAL A 148 -14.19 -13.55 -5.48
CA VAL A 148 -14.23 -13.64 -4.02
C VAL A 148 -13.35 -12.57 -3.38
N GLY A 149 -12.13 -12.40 -3.87
CA GLY A 149 -11.20 -11.38 -3.41
C GLY A 149 -11.76 -9.95 -3.54
N LEU A 150 -12.43 -9.66 -4.67
CA LEU A 150 -13.09 -8.38 -4.89
C LEU A 150 -14.20 -8.10 -3.86
N ILE A 151 -15.04 -9.09 -3.58
CA ILE A 151 -16.13 -8.94 -2.59
C ILE A 151 -15.53 -8.66 -1.20
N ILE A 152 -14.53 -9.42 -0.79
CA ILE A 152 -13.87 -9.25 0.52
C ILE A 152 -13.16 -7.90 0.58
N ALA A 153 -12.40 -7.53 -0.44
CA ALA A 153 -11.69 -6.26 -0.50
C ALA A 153 -12.64 -5.05 -0.43
N TYR A 154 -13.76 -5.12 -1.14
CA TYR A 154 -14.77 -4.07 -1.11
C TYR A 154 -15.37 -3.90 0.29
N ALA A 155 -15.78 -4.99 0.92
CA ALA A 155 -16.33 -4.97 2.28
C ALA A 155 -15.30 -4.45 3.30
N LEU A 156 -14.06 -4.94 3.22
CA LEU A 156 -12.97 -4.52 4.09
C LEU A 156 -12.65 -3.04 3.91
N PHE A 157 -12.53 -2.58 2.67
CA PHE A 157 -12.26 -1.17 2.37
C PHE A 157 -13.39 -0.26 2.85
N ALA A 158 -14.65 -0.65 2.66
CA ALA A 158 -15.80 0.11 3.14
C ALA A 158 -15.82 0.22 4.67
N ALA A 159 -15.53 -0.89 5.38
CA ALA A 159 -15.45 -0.92 6.84
C ALA A 159 -14.31 -0.06 7.37
N VAL A 160 -13.10 -0.23 6.82
CA VAL A 160 -11.91 0.53 7.25
C VAL A 160 -12.08 2.03 6.93
N ARG A 161 -12.61 2.37 5.76
CA ARG A 161 -12.90 3.77 5.41
C ARG A 161 -13.88 4.45 6.36
N LYS A 162 -14.88 3.69 6.86
CA LYS A 162 -15.85 4.20 7.84
C LYS A 162 -15.18 4.40 9.21
N ALA A 163 -14.32 3.47 9.62
CA ALA A 163 -13.62 3.53 10.91
C ALA A 163 -12.47 4.56 10.91
N TYR A 164 -11.79 4.72 9.77
CA TYR A 164 -10.63 5.60 9.62
C TYR A 164 -10.72 6.41 8.30
N PRO A 165 -11.49 7.53 8.29
CA PRO A 165 -11.67 8.36 7.09
C PRO A 165 -10.38 8.87 6.42
N PRO A 166 -9.25 9.11 7.15
CA PRO A 166 -8.00 9.54 6.53
C PRO A 166 -7.42 8.54 5.52
N LEU A 167 -7.80 7.25 5.57
CA LEU A 167 -7.36 6.24 4.62
C LEU A 167 -7.63 6.63 3.16
N VAL A 168 -8.78 7.28 2.90
CA VAL A 168 -9.16 7.74 1.55
C VAL A 168 -8.19 8.77 0.98
N ARG A 169 -7.51 9.53 1.85
CA ARG A 169 -6.52 10.53 1.47
C ARG A 169 -5.16 9.92 1.17
N MET A 170 -4.85 8.77 1.77
CA MET A 170 -3.60 8.04 1.53
C MET A 170 -3.56 7.43 0.13
N GLY A 171 -4.70 6.98 -0.42
CA GLY A 171 -4.81 6.46 -1.78
C GLY A 171 -4.72 7.50 -2.89
N ASN A 172 -5.00 8.76 -2.58
CA ASN A 172 -4.85 9.90 -3.50
C ASN A 172 -3.45 10.50 -3.39
N LEU A 173 -2.42 9.80 -3.86
CA LEU A 173 -1.02 10.27 -3.88
C LEU A 173 -0.77 11.49 -4.80
N GLY A 174 -1.65 12.44 -4.80
CA GLY A 174 -1.53 13.74 -5.47
C GLY A 174 -2.19 14.86 -4.67
N VAL A 175 -3.02 14.56 -3.69
CA VAL A 175 -3.65 15.55 -2.81
C VAL A 175 -3.07 15.36 -1.42
N GLN A 176 -2.10 16.21 -1.10
CA GLN A 176 -1.54 16.29 0.25
C GLN A 176 -2.64 16.72 1.22
N PRO A 177 -2.78 16.08 2.39
CA PRO A 177 -3.53 16.69 3.46
C PRO A 177 -2.80 17.99 3.82
N THR A 178 -3.41 19.12 3.59
CA THR A 178 -3.03 20.36 4.25
C THR A 178 -3.29 20.09 5.73
N VAL A 179 -2.23 19.78 6.47
CA VAL A 179 -2.28 19.83 7.94
C VAL A 179 -2.45 21.31 8.24
N THR A 180 -3.65 21.77 8.38
CA THR A 180 -3.95 23.02 9.07
C THR A 180 -3.60 22.75 10.53
N ILE A 181 -2.39 23.15 10.91
CA ILE A 181 -2.05 23.34 12.32
C ILE A 181 -2.98 24.47 12.76
N PRO A 182 -3.82 24.26 13.79
CA PRO A 182 -4.61 25.34 14.34
C PRO A 182 -3.67 26.50 14.67
N GLU A 183 -4.07 27.72 14.33
CA GLU A 183 -3.23 28.92 14.57
C GLU A 183 -2.82 29.06 16.04
N ASP A 184 -3.61 28.50 16.95
CA ASP A 184 -3.34 28.48 18.39
C ASP A 184 -2.07 27.66 18.75
N ASP A 185 -1.79 26.56 18.04
CA ASP A 185 -0.56 25.76 18.26
C ASP A 185 0.68 26.40 17.63
N ALA A 186 0.50 27.19 16.57
CA ALA A 186 1.59 27.95 15.95
C ALA A 186 2.02 29.14 16.85
N ALA A 187 1.06 29.77 17.54
CA ALA A 187 1.33 30.85 18.48
C ALA A 187 2.06 30.34 19.73
N ALA A 188 1.68 29.15 20.23
CA ALA A 188 2.33 28.53 21.39
C ALA A 188 3.79 28.12 21.11
N SER A 189 4.06 27.62 19.87
CA SER A 189 5.43 27.26 19.46
C SER A 189 6.36 28.46 19.30
N ASN A 190 5.84 29.63 18.88
CA ASN A 190 6.62 30.84 18.72
C ASN A 190 6.94 31.51 20.08
N GLN A 191 6.10 31.32 21.11
CA GLN A 191 6.38 31.83 22.45
C GLN A 191 7.46 31.03 23.17
N GLN A 192 7.63 29.75 22.88
CA GLN A 192 8.70 28.93 23.49
C GLN A 192 10.09 29.19 22.92
N THR A 193 10.18 29.68 21.67
CA THR A 193 11.48 30.04 21.06
C THR A 193 11.93 31.47 21.36
N GLY A 194 11.02 32.34 21.83
CA GLY A 194 11.33 33.74 22.14
C GLY A 194 11.96 33.97 23.53
N VAL A 195 11.91 32.98 24.43
CA VAL A 195 12.42 33.13 25.82
C VAL A 195 13.91 32.83 25.95
N SER A 196 14.56 32.28 24.92
CA SER A 196 15.98 31.88 24.99
C SER A 196 16.98 32.98 24.60
N ASP A 197 16.55 34.14 24.07
CA ASP A 197 17.46 35.14 23.51
C ASP A 197 17.62 36.40 24.42
N GLU A 198 16.88 36.48 25.53
CA GLU A 198 16.89 37.67 26.36
C GLU A 198 17.91 37.63 27.54
N THR A 199 18.71 36.56 27.67
CA THR A 199 19.71 36.42 28.76
C THR A 199 21.16 36.62 28.33
N ALA A 200 21.42 37.09 27.10
CA ALA A 200 22.80 37.18 26.58
C ALA A 200 23.35 38.61 26.44
N THR A 201 22.69 39.65 27.00
CA THR A 201 23.23 41.01 26.98
C THR A 201 23.25 41.65 28.37
N ALA A 202 23.95 41.06 29.34
CA ALA A 202 24.39 41.73 30.54
C ALA A 202 25.88 42.11 30.39
N LYS A 203 26.15 43.37 30.05
CA LYS A 203 27.45 43.98 29.96
C LYS A 203 28.00 44.16 31.39
N PRO A 204 29.22 43.77 31.72
CA PRO A 204 29.80 44.06 33.06
C PRO A 204 30.19 45.52 33.15
N ASP A 205 29.65 46.20 34.20
CA ASP A 205 30.04 47.54 34.60
C ASP A 205 31.48 47.50 35.09
N THR A 206 32.28 48.39 34.51
CA THR A 206 33.66 48.70 34.97
C THR A 206 33.61 49.71 36.14
N PRO A 207 34.19 49.49 37.33
CA PRO A 207 34.29 50.49 38.36
C PRO A 207 35.39 51.46 37.99
N ALA A 208 35.05 52.78 38.04
CA ALA A 208 35.99 53.88 37.99
C ALA A 208 36.83 53.92 39.27
N GLY A 209 38.12 53.77 39.12
CA GLY A 209 39.08 53.99 40.18
C GLY A 209 39.40 55.44 40.32
N ALA A 210 39.32 55.91 41.53
CA ALA A 210 39.75 57.22 41.98
C ALA A 210 41.26 57.28 42.14
N GLY A 211 41.77 58.47 41.89
CA GLY A 211 43.10 58.95 41.89
C GLY A 211 43.99 58.81 43.12
N HIS A 212 45.19 58.95 42.85
CA HIS A 212 46.22 59.92 43.38
C HIS A 212 47.47 59.71 42.60
#